data_d9cb61a2f249be6b83ea7677d52a1fea
#
_entry.id   d9cb61a2f249be6b83ea7677d52a1fea
#
_cell.length_a   1.000
_cell.length_b   1.000
_cell.length_c   1.000
_cell.angle_alpha   90.00
_cell.angle_beta   90.00
_cell.angle_gamma   90.00
#
_symmetry.space_group_name_H-M   'P 1'
#
loop_
_entity.id
_entity.type
_entity.pdbx_description
1 polymer ?
#
loop_
_entity_poly.entity_id
_entity_poly.type
_entity_poly.pdbx_seq_one_letter_code
_entity_poly.pdbx_strand_id
1 'polypeptide(L)'
;MMKNITFLLSFAMLSFVAYAQTPGVSEFSNSNQYIEYIPGNLPIIISAPHGGVLQSGETIGGVFYPDNDTNLPDRTCGTNERDDNTDILIRRIQDEIFAQTGGYAHVIINNLHRSKMDPNRMPSEASCGNSHAASYWADFHNYINDASQSVEANWGKGLYIDLHGQSHTIPRIEIGYNISATELNSGDLNAQSIIDKSTIMNLVSTNLNGYSHEELVRGENSLGQLFQEAPGVFYNSIDPSGPETSYPGCGVSSGYRAIPSNSNHGSSDCDDTQPYSNSYFDGNFYNNRRHGSGDGTGGPASIGGSGQIDGIMTEVNRRVRDLGAPFDSRPNTLDPFAIDYAHVILDYIQIHYDNFSEFEYATDTYDITDTDPTPTLTNGISGGLYLSTPSGLVIDQNTGTIDVSASTVGNYTVTYSVGPTSTSSSPNRYYSTSRTIEITNDLLSVSEDNRVTVKLFPNPTTGLINFESNILISEIKIFSILGQRVKTTTINSNETSVNLSDLRTGSYVMTFYVDNLSVGSKLIVKN
;
A
#
# COMPACT_ATOMS: atom_id res chain seq x y z
N MET A 1 -45.90 45.31 28.92
CA MET A 1 -45.71 45.11 27.47
C MET A 1 -44.25 44.81 27.19
N MET A 2 -43.87 43.54 27.22
CA MET A 2 -42.51 43.10 26.84
C MET A 2 -42.55 42.63 25.39
N LYS A 3 -41.74 43.25 24.54
CA LYS A 3 -41.58 42.85 23.13
C LYS A 3 -40.48 41.78 23.08
N ASN A 4 -40.85 40.57 22.67
CA ASN A 4 -39.91 39.53 22.32
C ASN A 4 -39.27 39.84 20.98
N ILE A 5 -37.94 40.01 20.94
CA ILE A 5 -37.15 40.11 19.71
C ILE A 5 -36.60 38.71 19.44
N THR A 6 -37.14 38.06 18.43
CA THR A 6 -36.63 36.77 17.93
C THR A 6 -35.46 37.04 16.97
N PHE A 7 -34.26 36.67 17.34
CA PHE A 7 -33.09 36.71 16.45
C PHE A 7 -33.12 35.47 15.56
N LEU A 8 -33.35 35.65 14.28
CA LEU A 8 -33.14 34.60 13.26
C LEU A 8 -31.64 34.57 12.92
N LEU A 9 -30.92 33.52 13.35
CA LEU A 9 -29.58 33.23 12.86
C LEU A 9 -29.74 32.53 11.50
N SER A 10 -29.44 33.24 10.41
CA SER A 10 -29.28 32.64 9.10
C SER A 10 -27.91 31.94 9.04
N PHE A 11 -27.89 30.63 9.08
CA PHE A 11 -26.70 29.83 8.79
C PHE A 11 -26.52 29.82 7.25
N ALA A 12 -25.60 30.61 6.74
CA ALA A 12 -25.16 30.49 5.36
C ALA A 12 -24.29 29.22 5.27
N MET A 13 -24.85 28.13 4.74
CA MET A 13 -24.02 27.00 4.28
C MET A 13 -23.21 27.49 3.08
N LEU A 14 -21.93 27.77 3.30
CA LEU A 14 -20.96 27.81 2.22
C LEU A 14 -20.77 26.34 1.74
N SER A 15 -21.41 26.02 0.64
CA SER A 15 -21.06 24.80 -0.11
C SER A 15 -19.69 25.03 -0.74
N PHE A 16 -18.65 24.49 -0.11
CA PHE A 16 -17.38 24.27 -0.80
C PHE A 16 -17.66 23.21 -1.87
N VAL A 17 -17.67 23.63 -3.11
CA VAL A 17 -17.52 22.71 -4.24
C VAL A 17 -16.05 22.32 -4.23
N ALA A 18 -15.72 21.24 -3.56
CA ALA A 18 -14.44 20.59 -3.76
C ALA A 18 -14.47 20.05 -5.19
N TYR A 19 -13.71 20.64 -6.09
CA TYR A 19 -13.39 19.99 -7.35
C TYR A 19 -12.56 18.77 -6.99
N ALA A 20 -13.13 17.58 -7.18
CA ALA A 20 -12.39 16.35 -7.03
C ALA A 20 -11.25 16.36 -8.07
N GLN A 21 -10.02 16.34 -7.59
CA GLN A 21 -8.84 16.20 -8.44
C GLN A 21 -8.93 14.88 -9.21
N THR A 22 -8.60 14.91 -10.50
CA THR A 22 -8.66 13.72 -11.35
C THR A 22 -7.29 13.04 -11.36
N PRO A 23 -7.13 11.83 -10.85
CA PRO A 23 -5.86 11.13 -10.87
C PRO A 23 -5.27 11.04 -12.28
N GLY A 24 -3.97 11.29 -12.40
CA GLY A 24 -3.24 11.27 -13.68
C GLY A 24 -3.43 12.52 -14.57
N VAL A 25 -4.19 13.52 -14.14
CA VAL A 25 -4.40 14.75 -14.93
C VAL A 25 -3.63 15.91 -14.32
N SER A 26 -2.71 16.50 -15.11
CA SER A 26 -1.87 17.62 -14.65
C SER A 26 -2.69 18.85 -14.26
N GLU A 27 -2.38 19.41 -13.12
CA GLU A 27 -2.81 20.70 -12.60
C GLU A 27 -1.61 21.63 -12.47
N PHE A 28 -1.80 22.92 -12.72
CA PHE A 28 -0.71 23.89 -12.62
C PHE A 28 -1.11 25.03 -11.69
N SER A 29 -0.16 25.50 -10.90
CA SER A 29 -0.40 26.61 -9.97
C SER A 29 -0.70 27.94 -10.68
N ASN A 30 -0.32 28.05 -11.95
CA ASN A 30 -0.57 29.23 -12.76
C ASN A 30 -0.53 28.94 -14.26
N SER A 31 -0.90 29.94 -15.07
CA SER A 31 -0.91 29.86 -16.55
C SER A 31 0.46 29.64 -17.19
N ASN A 32 1.55 29.91 -16.44
CA ASN A 32 2.91 29.73 -16.93
C ASN A 32 3.44 28.29 -16.72
N GLN A 33 2.66 27.44 -16.06
CA GLN A 33 2.98 26.03 -15.83
C GLN A 33 4.28 25.81 -15.02
N TYR A 34 4.60 26.73 -14.10
CA TYR A 34 5.84 26.67 -13.36
C TYR A 34 5.89 25.56 -12.32
N ILE A 35 4.80 25.36 -11.61
CA ILE A 35 4.67 24.26 -10.65
C ILE A 35 3.52 23.40 -11.12
N GLU A 36 3.80 22.12 -11.27
CA GLU A 36 2.87 21.11 -11.73
C GLU A 36 2.58 20.09 -10.63
N TYR A 37 1.32 19.74 -10.53
CA TYR A 37 0.86 18.63 -9.71
C TYR A 37 0.05 17.68 -10.57
N ILE A 38 0.37 16.40 -10.51
CA ILE A 38 -0.42 15.32 -11.09
C ILE A 38 -0.99 14.54 -9.92
N PRO A 39 -2.27 14.73 -9.58
CA PRO A 39 -2.92 14.01 -8.48
C PRO A 39 -2.85 12.50 -8.69
N GLY A 40 -2.68 11.79 -7.59
CA GLY A 40 -2.65 10.33 -7.57
C GLY A 40 -3.82 9.75 -6.78
N ASN A 41 -3.82 8.42 -6.69
CA ASN A 41 -4.73 7.64 -5.86
C ASN A 41 -4.02 6.47 -5.15
N LEU A 42 -2.68 6.44 -5.20
CA LEU A 42 -1.82 5.50 -4.49
C LEU A 42 -1.17 6.17 -3.26
N PRO A 43 -0.69 5.40 -2.27
CA PRO A 43 0.03 5.93 -1.12
C PRO A 43 1.48 6.33 -1.44
N ILE A 44 1.69 6.90 -2.63
CA ILE A 44 2.99 7.25 -3.19
C ILE A 44 2.96 8.71 -3.64
N ILE A 45 3.90 9.50 -3.12
CA ILE A 45 4.12 10.90 -3.49
C ILE A 45 5.55 11.02 -3.99
N ILE A 46 5.76 11.60 -5.16
CA ILE A 46 7.10 11.82 -5.70
C ILE A 46 7.23 13.29 -6.09
N SER A 47 8.35 13.92 -5.74
CA SER A 47 8.66 15.27 -6.20
C SER A 47 9.97 15.34 -6.98
N ALA A 48 10.05 16.23 -7.98
CA ALA A 48 11.27 16.57 -8.70
C ALA A 48 11.53 18.09 -8.60
N PRO A 49 12.32 18.52 -7.61
CA PRO A 49 12.51 19.96 -7.36
C PRO A 49 13.46 20.65 -8.34
N HIS A 50 14.38 19.93 -8.99
CA HIS A 50 15.53 20.52 -9.67
C HIS A 50 15.66 20.16 -11.15
N GLY A 51 14.72 19.40 -11.73
CA GLY A 51 14.76 18.98 -13.13
C GLY A 51 14.37 20.09 -14.14
N GLY A 52 13.64 21.09 -13.69
CA GLY A 52 13.03 22.11 -14.52
C GLY A 52 14.00 22.92 -15.36
N VAL A 53 13.51 23.37 -16.53
CA VAL A 53 14.30 24.06 -17.58
C VAL A 53 13.74 25.40 -17.98
N LEU A 54 12.60 25.82 -17.40
CA LEU A 54 11.94 27.07 -17.79
C LEU A 54 12.79 28.29 -17.50
N GLN A 55 13.52 28.74 -18.49
CA GLN A 55 14.25 30.00 -18.49
C GLN A 55 14.45 30.60 -19.89
N SER A 56 14.20 29.87 -20.98
CA SER A 56 14.63 30.27 -22.31
C SER A 56 13.70 29.90 -23.45
N GLY A 57 12.51 29.36 -23.22
CA GLY A 57 11.58 28.96 -24.27
C GLY A 57 12.06 27.77 -25.10
N GLU A 58 12.63 26.77 -24.46
CA GLU A 58 13.18 25.58 -25.11
C GLU A 58 12.16 24.46 -25.26
N THR A 59 12.37 23.61 -26.27
CA THR A 59 11.65 22.34 -26.41
C THR A 59 12.56 21.20 -25.94
N ILE A 60 12.15 20.49 -24.89
CA ILE A 60 12.92 19.39 -24.31
C ILE A 60 12.02 18.14 -24.31
N GLY A 61 12.54 17.03 -24.81
CA GLY A 61 11.79 15.78 -24.92
C GLY A 61 10.50 15.90 -25.78
N GLY A 62 10.43 16.87 -26.69
CA GLY A 62 9.23 17.13 -27.52
C GLY A 62 8.19 18.03 -26.83
N VAL A 63 8.41 18.47 -25.61
CA VAL A 63 7.54 19.42 -24.87
C VAL A 63 8.17 20.80 -24.95
N PHE A 64 7.37 21.80 -25.39
CA PHE A 64 7.79 23.20 -25.38
C PHE A 64 7.56 23.77 -23.98
N TYR A 65 8.62 24.33 -23.39
CA TYR A 65 8.56 25.06 -22.15
C TYR A 65 8.60 26.56 -22.44
N PRO A 66 7.57 27.33 -22.03
CA PRO A 66 7.54 28.77 -22.31
C PRO A 66 8.63 29.54 -21.58
N ASP A 67 8.95 30.71 -22.07
CA ASP A 67 9.89 31.62 -21.42
C ASP A 67 9.43 31.98 -20.00
N ASN A 68 10.39 32.25 -19.14
CA ASN A 68 10.13 32.75 -17.80
C ASN A 68 9.41 34.08 -17.77
N ASP A 69 8.67 34.29 -16.68
CA ASP A 69 8.25 35.63 -16.27
C ASP A 69 9.48 36.55 -16.11
N THR A 70 9.44 37.72 -16.70
CA THR A 70 10.51 38.74 -16.56
C THR A 70 10.71 39.20 -15.12
N ASN A 71 9.77 38.91 -14.20
CA ASN A 71 9.87 39.19 -12.78
C ASN A 71 10.63 38.10 -11.99
N LEU A 72 11.14 37.08 -12.67
CA LEU A 72 11.92 35.98 -12.08
C LEU A 72 13.40 36.09 -12.53
N PRO A 73 14.19 37.01 -11.96
CA PRO A 73 15.64 37.06 -12.20
C PRO A 73 16.31 35.80 -11.63
N ASP A 74 17.53 35.53 -12.08
CA ASP A 74 18.32 34.46 -11.47
C ASP A 74 18.57 34.75 -10.01
N ARG A 75 18.56 33.69 -9.20
CA ARG A 75 18.93 33.76 -7.78
C ARG A 75 20.41 34.17 -7.65
N THR A 76 20.68 34.95 -6.65
CA THR A 76 22.07 35.39 -6.33
C THR A 76 22.66 34.62 -5.16
N CYS A 77 21.97 33.62 -4.63
CA CYS A 77 22.35 32.82 -3.49
C CYS A 77 22.19 31.33 -3.79
N GLY A 78 22.94 30.47 -3.09
CA GLY A 78 22.87 29.02 -3.21
C GLY A 78 23.37 28.46 -4.54
N THR A 79 23.12 27.18 -4.76
CA THR A 79 23.47 26.44 -5.97
C THR A 79 22.43 26.63 -7.05
N ASN A 80 22.86 26.85 -8.30
CA ASN A 80 21.97 27.01 -9.44
C ASN A 80 21.99 25.81 -10.42
N GLU A 81 22.84 24.83 -10.16
CA GLU A 81 22.95 23.63 -10.99
C GLU A 81 21.68 22.80 -10.94
N ARG A 82 21.28 22.31 -12.07
CA ARG A 82 20.07 21.54 -12.30
C ARG A 82 20.36 20.03 -12.19
N ASP A 83 19.37 19.28 -11.78
CA ASP A 83 19.39 17.81 -11.80
C ASP A 83 18.79 17.34 -13.14
N ASP A 84 19.60 17.38 -14.21
CA ASP A 84 19.15 17.13 -15.59
C ASP A 84 18.26 15.90 -15.71
N ASN A 85 17.12 16.06 -16.41
CA ASN A 85 16.16 15.02 -16.79
C ASN A 85 15.40 14.36 -15.63
N THR A 86 15.48 14.85 -14.39
CA THR A 86 14.64 14.31 -13.29
C THR A 86 13.17 14.66 -13.46
N ASP A 87 12.86 15.78 -14.10
CA ASP A 87 11.51 16.20 -14.49
C ASP A 87 10.89 15.27 -15.55
N ILE A 88 11.70 14.68 -16.41
CA ILE A 88 11.28 13.68 -17.39
C ILE A 88 11.19 12.30 -16.74
N LEU A 89 12.19 11.94 -15.95
CA LEU A 89 12.26 10.66 -15.26
C LEU A 89 11.03 10.42 -14.36
N ILE A 90 10.64 11.43 -13.57
CA ILE A 90 9.48 11.30 -12.67
C ILE A 90 8.18 11.01 -13.42
N ARG A 91 7.99 11.58 -14.63
CA ARG A 91 6.81 11.30 -15.47
C ARG A 91 6.83 9.86 -15.99
N ARG A 92 8.00 9.37 -16.43
CA ARG A 92 8.16 7.98 -16.86
C ARG A 92 7.93 6.99 -15.73
N ILE A 93 8.39 7.32 -14.51
CA ILE A 93 8.09 6.51 -13.31
C ILE A 93 6.59 6.45 -13.05
N GLN A 94 5.88 7.58 -13.14
CA GLN A 94 4.43 7.61 -12.98
C GLN A 94 3.69 6.81 -14.06
N ASP A 95 4.08 6.98 -15.33
CA ASP A 95 3.51 6.22 -16.45
C ASP A 95 3.65 4.71 -16.21
N GLU A 96 4.81 4.27 -15.71
CA GLU A 96 5.07 2.87 -15.44
C GLU A 96 4.32 2.37 -14.19
N ILE A 97 4.22 3.17 -13.11
CA ILE A 97 3.38 2.84 -11.95
C ILE A 97 1.94 2.61 -12.40
N PHE A 98 1.42 3.49 -13.27
CA PHE A 98 0.08 3.32 -13.83
C PHE A 98 -0.03 2.05 -14.68
N ALA A 99 0.95 1.80 -15.56
CA ALA A 99 0.97 0.61 -16.40
C ALA A 99 0.96 -0.69 -15.59
N GLN A 100 1.64 -0.71 -14.44
CA GLN A 100 1.75 -1.89 -13.57
C GLN A 100 0.54 -2.09 -12.64
N THR A 101 -0.17 -1.02 -12.26
CA THR A 101 -1.18 -1.09 -11.20
C THR A 101 -2.55 -0.59 -11.61
N GLY A 102 -2.65 0.24 -12.66
CA GLY A 102 -3.86 1.00 -12.97
C GLY A 102 -4.10 2.20 -12.05
N GLY A 103 -3.24 2.43 -11.04
CA GLY A 103 -3.27 3.57 -10.15
C GLY A 103 -2.18 4.59 -10.45
N TYR A 104 -2.29 5.79 -9.91
CA TYR A 104 -1.37 6.89 -10.11
C TYR A 104 -0.68 7.27 -8.80
N ALA A 105 0.64 7.46 -8.83
CA ALA A 105 1.34 8.19 -7.77
C ALA A 105 0.95 9.68 -7.83
N HIS A 106 1.03 10.37 -6.69
CA HIS A 106 1.00 11.83 -6.67
C HIS A 106 2.36 12.36 -7.13
N VAL A 107 2.40 13.22 -8.14
CA VAL A 107 3.64 13.74 -8.71
C VAL A 107 3.66 15.26 -8.67
N ILE A 108 4.73 15.85 -8.12
CA ILE A 108 4.93 17.29 -8.01
C ILE A 108 6.23 17.67 -8.70
N ILE A 109 6.16 18.59 -9.69
CA ILE A 109 7.30 18.98 -10.49
C ILE A 109 7.51 20.48 -10.43
N ASN A 110 8.72 20.89 -10.11
CA ASN A 110 9.15 22.26 -10.35
C ASN A 110 9.72 22.35 -11.77
N ASN A 111 8.95 22.97 -12.68
CA ASN A 111 9.37 23.20 -14.06
C ASN A 111 10.34 24.39 -14.23
N LEU A 112 10.44 25.28 -13.22
CA LEU A 112 11.41 26.36 -13.22
C LEU A 112 12.84 25.83 -13.10
N HIS A 113 13.75 26.44 -13.86
CA HIS A 113 15.17 26.19 -13.68
C HIS A 113 15.59 26.56 -12.26
N ARG A 114 16.47 25.78 -11.66
CA ARG A 114 16.95 25.96 -10.28
C ARG A 114 17.57 27.36 -10.04
N SER A 115 18.10 28.00 -11.09
CA SER A 115 18.56 29.39 -10.99
C SER A 115 17.43 30.39 -10.70
N LYS A 116 16.18 30.05 -10.90
CA LYS A 116 15.01 30.91 -10.65
C LYS A 116 14.41 30.70 -9.28
N MET A 117 14.31 29.44 -8.84
CA MET A 117 13.76 29.05 -7.54
C MET A 117 14.30 27.67 -7.16
N ASP A 118 14.65 27.48 -5.90
CA ASP A 118 15.10 26.19 -5.36
C ASP A 118 14.12 25.69 -4.29
N PRO A 119 13.20 24.77 -4.64
CA PRO A 119 12.21 24.30 -3.67
C PRO A 119 12.84 23.53 -2.51
N ASN A 120 14.03 22.97 -2.69
CA ASN A 120 14.72 22.18 -1.65
C ASN A 120 15.60 23.04 -0.73
N ARG A 121 15.14 24.26 -0.44
CA ARG A 121 15.79 25.22 0.49
C ARG A 121 14.75 25.93 1.35
N MET A 122 15.21 26.53 2.43
CA MET A 122 14.39 27.46 3.24
C MET A 122 13.87 28.60 2.35
N PRO A 123 12.66 29.15 2.61
CA PRO A 123 12.05 30.18 1.76
C PRO A 123 12.96 31.35 1.41
N SER A 124 13.76 31.80 2.37
CA SER A 124 14.69 32.92 2.18
C SER A 124 15.84 32.61 1.20
N GLU A 125 16.33 31.38 1.21
CA GLU A 125 17.37 30.90 0.30
C GLU A 125 16.79 30.43 -1.03
N ALA A 126 15.61 29.84 -1.00
CA ALA A 126 14.91 29.37 -2.18
C ALA A 126 14.61 30.47 -3.19
N SER A 127 14.25 31.65 -2.70
CA SER A 127 13.85 32.79 -3.53
C SER A 127 14.88 33.93 -3.60
N CYS A 128 15.90 33.90 -2.73
CA CYS A 128 16.84 35.02 -2.51
C CYS A 128 16.15 36.40 -2.36
N GLY A 129 14.97 36.40 -1.72
CA GLY A 129 14.18 37.61 -1.47
C GLY A 129 13.23 38.01 -2.62
N ASN A 130 13.16 37.27 -3.72
CA ASN A 130 12.19 37.53 -4.78
C ASN A 130 10.82 37.01 -4.37
N SER A 131 9.81 37.89 -4.38
CA SER A 131 8.45 37.54 -3.92
C SER A 131 7.71 36.60 -4.87
N HIS A 132 7.97 36.67 -6.18
CA HIS A 132 7.37 35.76 -7.17
C HIS A 132 7.94 34.35 -6.99
N ALA A 133 9.27 34.22 -6.88
CA ALA A 133 9.90 32.94 -6.59
C ALA A 133 9.41 32.35 -5.25
N ALA A 134 9.21 33.20 -4.22
CA ALA A 134 8.66 32.75 -2.94
C ALA A 134 7.22 32.23 -3.05
N SER A 135 6.38 32.80 -3.93
CA SER A 135 5.03 32.26 -4.14
C SER A 135 5.05 30.90 -4.83
N TYR A 136 5.92 30.69 -5.83
CA TYR A 136 6.05 29.37 -6.49
C TYR A 136 6.67 28.32 -5.59
N TRP A 137 7.59 28.73 -4.71
CA TRP A 137 8.06 27.88 -3.63
C TRP A 137 6.89 27.40 -2.74
N ALA A 138 6.00 28.32 -2.36
CA ALA A 138 4.84 27.98 -1.56
C ALA A 138 3.89 27.05 -2.31
N ASP A 139 3.64 27.27 -3.59
CA ASP A 139 2.80 26.41 -4.44
C ASP A 139 3.35 24.98 -4.50
N PHE A 140 4.67 24.81 -4.69
CA PHE A 140 5.31 23.49 -4.71
C PHE A 140 5.08 22.72 -3.41
N HIS A 141 5.29 23.38 -2.27
CA HIS A 141 5.10 22.74 -0.96
C HIS A 141 3.63 22.51 -0.62
N ASN A 142 2.73 23.39 -1.07
CA ASN A 142 1.29 23.19 -0.88
C ASN A 142 0.80 21.95 -1.65
N TYR A 143 1.25 21.73 -2.88
CA TYR A 143 0.91 20.52 -3.63
C TYR A 143 1.42 19.23 -2.95
N ILE A 144 2.61 19.25 -2.34
CA ILE A 144 3.07 18.11 -1.54
C ILE A 144 2.17 17.93 -0.30
N ASN A 145 1.76 19.01 0.36
CA ASN A 145 0.84 18.93 1.50
C ASN A 145 -0.54 18.38 1.09
N ASP A 146 -1.10 18.84 -0.04
CA ASP A 146 -2.37 18.36 -0.57
C ASP A 146 -2.30 16.86 -0.91
N ALA A 147 -1.21 16.42 -1.54
CA ALA A 147 -0.93 15.02 -1.80
C ALA A 147 -0.85 14.21 -0.49
N SER A 148 -0.13 14.73 0.51
CA SER A 148 0.01 14.08 1.82
C SER A 148 -1.34 13.92 2.53
N GLN A 149 -2.17 14.97 2.53
CA GLN A 149 -3.52 14.91 3.10
C GLN A 149 -4.41 13.90 2.36
N SER A 150 -4.30 13.84 1.03
CA SER A 150 -5.02 12.85 0.23
C SER A 150 -4.61 11.43 0.59
N VAL A 151 -3.31 11.17 0.70
CA VAL A 151 -2.77 9.86 1.09
C VAL A 151 -3.18 9.49 2.51
N GLU A 152 -3.04 10.41 3.47
CA GLU A 152 -3.45 10.16 4.86
C GLU A 152 -4.95 9.85 4.98
N ALA A 153 -5.78 10.57 4.23
CA ALA A 153 -7.24 10.36 4.25
C ALA A 153 -7.66 9.02 3.65
N ASN A 154 -6.98 8.53 2.61
CA ASN A 154 -7.37 7.34 1.86
C ASN A 154 -6.62 6.08 2.29
N TRP A 155 -5.37 6.22 2.79
CA TRP A 155 -4.47 5.10 3.08
C TRP A 155 -3.96 5.10 4.54
N GLY A 156 -4.17 6.19 5.28
CA GLY A 156 -3.69 6.36 6.66
C GLY A 156 -2.19 6.63 6.77
N LYS A 157 -1.37 6.15 5.85
CA LYS A 157 0.08 6.35 5.79
C LYS A 157 0.57 6.24 4.34
N GLY A 158 1.77 6.74 4.06
CA GLY A 158 2.34 6.64 2.71
C GLY A 158 3.81 7.06 2.64
N LEU A 159 4.34 7.00 1.42
CA LEU A 159 5.73 7.28 1.10
C LEU A 159 5.84 8.54 0.24
N TYR A 160 6.64 9.49 0.69
CA TYR A 160 7.13 10.62 -0.08
C TYR A 160 8.55 10.38 -0.56
N ILE A 161 8.80 10.54 -1.85
CA ILE A 161 10.12 10.44 -2.46
C ILE A 161 10.52 11.80 -3.02
N ASP A 162 11.64 12.33 -2.55
CA ASP A 162 12.28 13.53 -3.10
C ASP A 162 13.32 13.10 -4.12
N LEU A 163 12.94 13.15 -5.41
CA LEU A 163 13.76 12.65 -6.52
C LEU A 163 14.75 13.72 -6.98
N HIS A 164 16.03 13.42 -6.80
CA HIS A 164 17.15 14.24 -7.19
C HIS A 164 18.09 13.53 -8.16
N GLY A 165 19.04 14.28 -8.68
CA GLY A 165 20.08 13.77 -9.55
C GLY A 165 21.46 14.28 -9.20
N GLN A 166 22.41 13.35 -9.11
CA GLN A 166 23.81 13.65 -8.77
C GLN A 166 24.77 13.20 -9.89
N SER A 167 26.01 13.68 -9.81
CA SER A 167 27.10 13.35 -10.73
C SER A 167 28.39 12.99 -9.98
N HIS A 168 28.25 12.33 -8.83
CA HIS A 168 29.40 11.85 -8.06
C HIS A 168 30.24 10.87 -8.89
N THR A 169 31.52 10.81 -8.59
CA THR A 169 32.49 9.96 -9.30
C THR A 169 32.12 8.48 -9.20
N ILE A 170 31.60 8.05 -8.05
CA ILE A 170 31.05 6.70 -7.88
C ILE A 170 29.61 6.72 -8.40
N PRO A 171 29.32 6.00 -9.49
CA PRO A 171 28.00 5.99 -10.08
C PRO A 171 27.08 5.05 -9.29
N ARG A 172 26.25 5.61 -8.44
CA ARG A 172 25.33 4.88 -7.56
C ARG A 172 24.08 5.68 -7.28
N ILE A 173 23.05 5.03 -6.79
CA ILE A 173 21.88 5.67 -6.19
C ILE A 173 22.19 5.93 -4.72
N GLU A 174 22.05 7.16 -4.27
CA GLU A 174 22.22 7.54 -2.88
C GLU A 174 20.86 7.78 -2.26
N ILE A 175 20.58 7.08 -1.16
CA ILE A 175 19.26 7.03 -0.53
C ILE A 175 19.35 7.67 0.85
N GLY A 176 18.74 8.83 0.99
CA GLY A 176 18.86 9.66 2.18
C GLY A 176 17.63 9.55 3.09
N TYR A 177 17.88 9.19 4.33
CA TYR A 177 16.91 9.08 5.42
C TYR A 177 17.13 10.12 6.54
N ASN A 178 17.91 11.17 6.29
CA ASN A 178 18.45 12.11 7.28
C ASN A 178 19.41 11.41 8.27
N ILE A 179 20.17 10.44 7.78
CA ILE A 179 21.17 9.69 8.54
C ILE A 179 22.54 9.88 7.87
N SER A 180 23.46 10.52 8.56
CA SER A 180 24.79 10.83 8.01
C SER A 180 25.64 9.56 7.79
N ALA A 181 26.64 9.67 6.91
CA ALA A 181 27.63 8.62 6.70
C ALA A 181 28.34 8.21 8.02
N THR A 182 28.58 9.15 8.92
CA THR A 182 29.19 8.87 10.24
C THR A 182 28.27 7.98 11.08
N GLU A 183 26.97 8.23 11.09
CA GLU A 183 25.99 7.42 11.82
C GLU A 183 25.82 6.04 11.19
N LEU A 184 25.78 5.96 9.86
CA LEU A 184 25.78 4.68 9.15
C LEU A 184 27.04 3.85 9.45
N ASN A 185 28.20 4.48 9.64
CA ASN A 185 29.47 3.79 9.89
C ASN A 185 29.64 3.29 11.32
N SER A 186 29.14 4.02 12.30
CA SER A 186 29.48 3.79 13.71
C SER A 186 28.28 3.73 14.63
N GLY A 187 27.09 4.02 14.11
CA GLY A 187 25.89 4.22 14.89
C GLY A 187 25.13 2.92 15.19
N ASP A 188 24.48 2.92 16.33
CA ASP A 188 23.34 2.06 16.58
C ASP A 188 22.13 2.72 15.90
N LEU A 189 21.79 2.27 14.69
CA LEU A 189 20.69 2.85 13.91
C LEU A 189 19.34 2.64 14.60
N ASN A 190 19.24 1.75 15.57
CA ASN A 190 18.05 1.52 16.36
C ASN A 190 17.99 2.42 17.62
N ALA A 191 19.00 3.28 17.84
CA ALA A 191 18.96 4.26 18.92
C ALA A 191 17.82 5.26 18.70
N GLN A 192 17.03 5.55 19.75
CA GLN A 192 15.86 6.42 19.66
C GLN A 192 16.19 7.80 19.06
N SER A 193 17.35 8.37 19.39
CA SER A 193 17.78 9.67 18.85
C SER A 193 18.07 9.65 17.32
N ILE A 194 18.34 8.49 16.76
CA ILE A 194 18.50 8.31 15.31
C ILE A 194 17.12 8.11 14.67
N ILE A 195 16.27 7.32 15.31
CA ILE A 195 14.90 7.09 14.85
C ILE A 195 14.11 8.40 14.81
N ASP A 196 14.18 9.21 15.88
CA ASP A 196 13.40 10.45 16.00
C ASP A 196 13.68 11.44 14.86
N LYS A 197 14.93 11.56 14.42
CA LYS A 197 15.29 12.45 13.32
C LYS A 197 15.17 11.83 11.94
N SER A 198 15.05 10.50 11.85
CA SER A 198 14.94 9.79 10.58
C SER A 198 13.63 10.15 9.89
N THR A 199 13.70 10.44 8.61
CA THR A 199 12.54 10.85 7.82
C THR A 199 11.54 9.70 7.56
N ILE A 200 11.88 8.47 8.00
CA ILE A 200 11.01 7.29 8.01
C ILE A 200 10.63 6.86 9.44
N MET A 201 10.59 7.78 10.39
CA MET A 201 10.29 7.48 11.79
C MET A 201 8.95 6.76 11.97
N ASN A 202 7.91 7.17 11.26
CA ASN A 202 6.59 6.55 11.33
C ASN A 202 6.64 5.08 10.85
N LEU A 203 7.39 4.79 9.79
CA LEU A 203 7.53 3.45 9.24
C LEU A 203 8.13 2.46 10.25
N VAL A 204 9.05 2.92 11.12
CA VAL A 204 9.65 2.06 12.16
C VAL A 204 8.59 1.43 13.05
N SER A 205 7.52 2.16 13.35
CA SER A 205 6.42 1.67 14.21
C SER A 205 5.26 1.04 13.45
N THR A 206 5.17 1.27 12.14
CA THR A 206 3.97 0.93 11.35
C THR A 206 4.23 -0.01 10.18
N ASN A 207 5.49 -0.45 9.95
CA ASN A 207 5.77 -1.39 8.87
C ASN A 207 5.11 -2.75 9.10
N LEU A 208 4.70 -3.40 8.02
CA LEU A 208 3.90 -4.62 8.07
C LEU A 208 4.62 -5.83 8.68
N ASN A 209 5.95 -5.85 8.60
CA ASN A 209 6.76 -7.01 8.97
C ASN A 209 7.50 -6.85 10.30
N GLY A 210 7.36 -5.69 10.98
CA GLY A 210 8.01 -5.43 12.26
C GLY A 210 9.53 -5.27 12.16
N TYR A 211 10.04 -4.84 11.00
CA TYR A 211 11.46 -4.55 10.81
C TYR A 211 11.93 -3.41 11.72
N SER A 212 13.11 -3.56 12.26
CA SER A 212 13.82 -2.50 12.99
C SER A 212 14.21 -1.36 12.06
N HIS A 213 14.54 -0.20 12.61
CA HIS A 213 15.00 0.94 11.81
C HIS A 213 16.24 0.60 10.97
N GLU A 214 17.18 -0.15 11.52
CA GLU A 214 18.36 -0.60 10.79
C GLU A 214 18.00 -1.49 9.60
N GLU A 215 17.05 -2.42 9.76
CA GLU A 215 16.58 -3.28 8.67
C GLU A 215 15.84 -2.48 7.59
N LEU A 216 15.07 -1.46 7.96
CA LEU A 216 14.41 -0.56 7.00
C LEU A 216 15.42 0.27 6.19
N VAL A 217 16.51 0.70 6.82
CA VAL A 217 17.54 1.54 6.19
C VAL A 217 18.48 0.71 5.30
N ARG A 218 18.90 -0.48 5.75
CA ARG A 218 19.93 -1.28 5.08
C ARG A 218 19.78 -2.81 5.21
N GLY A 219 18.58 -3.30 5.50
CA GLY A 219 18.26 -4.73 5.52
C GLY A 219 17.94 -5.28 4.14
N GLU A 220 17.56 -6.57 4.09
CA GLU A 220 17.22 -7.30 2.86
C GLU A 220 16.06 -6.69 2.07
N ASN A 221 15.15 -6.00 2.75
CA ASN A 221 13.99 -5.36 2.14
C ASN A 221 14.09 -3.82 2.17
N SER A 222 15.28 -3.27 2.39
CA SER A 222 15.52 -1.82 2.29
C SER A 222 15.39 -1.36 0.83
N LEU A 223 15.04 -0.08 0.64
CA LEU A 223 14.92 0.48 -0.70
C LEU A 223 16.21 0.31 -1.52
N GLY A 224 17.38 0.47 -0.87
CA GLY A 224 18.67 0.26 -1.53
C GLY A 224 18.90 -1.18 -1.96
N GLN A 225 18.50 -2.16 -1.16
CA GLN A 225 18.62 -3.56 -1.53
C GLN A 225 17.70 -3.91 -2.71
N LEU A 226 16.48 -3.40 -2.72
CA LEU A 226 15.55 -3.61 -3.84
C LEU A 226 16.09 -3.03 -5.15
N PHE A 227 16.77 -1.88 -5.11
CA PHE A 227 17.47 -1.37 -6.30
C PHE A 227 18.61 -2.29 -6.75
N GLN A 228 19.35 -2.90 -5.84
CA GLN A 228 20.44 -3.80 -6.20
C GLN A 228 19.93 -5.13 -6.79
N GLU A 229 18.73 -5.54 -6.42
CA GLU A 229 18.08 -6.75 -6.93
C GLU A 229 17.22 -6.51 -8.18
N ALA A 230 16.99 -5.24 -8.52
CA ALA A 230 16.26 -4.90 -9.74
C ALA A 230 16.95 -5.52 -10.98
N PRO A 231 16.20 -5.79 -12.07
CA PRO A 231 16.78 -6.42 -13.25
C PRO A 231 17.99 -5.70 -13.84
N GLY A 232 17.99 -4.37 -13.86
CA GLY A 232 19.12 -3.55 -14.28
C GLY A 232 19.64 -3.86 -15.71
N VAL A 233 18.82 -4.50 -16.52
CA VAL A 233 19.19 -5.16 -17.78
C VAL A 233 19.88 -4.22 -18.76
N PHE A 234 19.55 -2.94 -18.68
CA PHE A 234 20.06 -1.95 -19.61
C PHE A 234 21.50 -1.52 -19.33
N TYR A 235 21.95 -1.57 -18.08
CA TYR A 235 23.34 -1.28 -17.78
C TYR A 235 24.32 -2.28 -18.39
N ASN A 236 23.91 -3.53 -18.45
CA ASN A 236 24.74 -4.61 -18.97
C ASN A 236 24.81 -4.65 -20.50
N SER A 237 23.86 -3.99 -21.20
CA SER A 237 23.73 -4.08 -22.66
C SER A 237 24.19 -2.82 -23.41
N ILE A 238 24.39 -1.69 -22.73
CA ILE A 238 24.48 -0.37 -23.36
C ILE A 238 25.85 -0.06 -23.95
N ASP A 239 26.93 -0.43 -23.31
CA ASP A 239 28.29 -0.31 -23.87
C ASP A 239 29.28 -1.26 -23.20
N PRO A 240 29.55 -2.42 -23.78
CA PRO A 240 30.53 -3.36 -23.24
C PRO A 240 31.98 -2.85 -23.28
N SER A 241 32.26 -1.69 -23.87
CA SER A 241 33.60 -1.13 -24.01
C SER A 241 33.83 0.21 -23.31
N GLY A 242 32.78 0.83 -22.77
CA GLY A 242 32.84 2.15 -22.14
C GLY A 242 33.14 2.13 -20.64
N PRO A 243 33.50 3.26 -20.05
CA PRO A 243 33.70 3.38 -18.61
C PRO A 243 32.41 3.08 -17.79
N GLU A 244 31.26 3.08 -18.44
CA GLU A 244 29.98 2.68 -17.86
C GLU A 244 29.86 1.18 -17.62
N THR A 245 30.64 0.35 -18.28
CA THR A 245 30.68 -1.11 -18.05
C THR A 245 31.22 -1.48 -16.68
N SER A 246 31.86 -0.57 -16.00
CA SER A 246 32.30 -0.76 -14.62
C SER A 246 31.15 -0.66 -13.60
N TYR A 247 29.91 -0.37 -14.03
CA TYR A 247 28.78 -0.26 -13.11
C TYR A 247 28.45 -1.61 -12.45
N PRO A 248 28.47 -2.76 -13.14
CA PRO A 248 28.45 -4.06 -12.47
C PRO A 248 29.82 -4.52 -11.98
N GLY A 249 30.90 -3.71 -12.11
CA GLY A 249 32.24 -4.07 -11.70
C GLY A 249 32.47 -4.41 -10.24
N CYS A 250 31.42 -4.34 -9.42
CA CYS A 250 31.42 -4.64 -7.99
C CYS A 250 30.92 -6.04 -7.64
N GLY A 251 30.92 -6.96 -8.59
CA GLY A 251 30.44 -8.32 -8.34
C GLY A 251 28.92 -8.47 -8.43
N VAL A 252 28.19 -7.41 -8.76
CA VAL A 252 26.76 -7.43 -9.03
C VAL A 252 26.56 -7.78 -10.51
N SER A 253 25.89 -8.87 -10.80
CA SER A 253 25.61 -9.32 -12.19
C SER A 253 24.36 -8.66 -12.78
N SER A 254 23.57 -7.97 -11.95
CA SER A 254 22.32 -7.30 -12.32
C SER A 254 22.02 -6.21 -11.27
N GLY A 255 21.06 -5.33 -11.52
CA GLY A 255 20.63 -4.31 -10.61
C GLY A 255 21.46 -3.03 -10.64
N TYR A 256 21.16 -2.15 -9.71
CA TYR A 256 21.78 -0.83 -9.57
C TYR A 256 22.55 -0.77 -8.25
N ARG A 257 23.74 -0.22 -8.30
CA ARG A 257 24.43 0.16 -7.08
C ARG A 257 23.59 1.15 -6.27
N ALA A 258 23.36 0.86 -5.01
CA ALA A 258 22.61 1.73 -4.12
C ALA A 258 23.17 1.71 -2.69
N ILE A 259 23.17 2.85 -2.02
CA ILE A 259 23.60 3.00 -0.63
C ILE A 259 22.60 3.87 0.15
N PRO A 260 22.33 3.53 1.42
CA PRO A 260 22.67 2.28 2.10
C PRO A 260 21.91 1.07 1.54
N SER A 261 22.45 -0.12 1.70
CA SER A 261 21.85 -1.39 1.27
C SER A 261 22.39 -2.55 2.11
N ASN A 262 21.79 -3.73 1.97
CA ASN A 262 22.24 -4.94 2.67
C ASN A 262 23.44 -5.62 1.99
N SER A 263 23.65 -5.35 0.71
CA SER A 263 24.67 -6.04 -0.06
C SER A 263 26.07 -5.62 0.33
N ASN A 264 26.91 -6.60 0.59
CA ASN A 264 28.33 -6.42 0.86
C ASN A 264 29.10 -6.65 -0.44
N HIS A 265 29.38 -5.61 -1.19
CA HIS A 265 30.02 -5.70 -2.50
C HIS A 265 31.54 -5.98 -2.45
N GLY A 266 32.12 -6.05 -1.27
CA GLY A 266 33.39 -6.73 -0.98
C GLY A 266 34.65 -6.26 -1.70
N SER A 267 34.64 -5.20 -2.51
CA SER A 267 35.83 -4.63 -3.16
C SER A 267 35.98 -3.15 -2.87
N SER A 268 37.23 -2.68 -2.79
CA SER A 268 37.58 -1.29 -2.50
C SER A 268 37.05 -0.28 -3.53
N ASP A 269 36.71 -0.74 -4.72
CA ASP A 269 36.18 0.11 -5.80
C ASP A 269 34.65 0.25 -5.74
N CYS A 270 34.04 -0.47 -4.82
CA CYS A 270 32.60 -0.58 -4.67
C CYS A 270 32.15 -0.20 -3.25
N ASP A 271 32.71 0.85 -2.71
CA ASP A 271 32.47 1.37 -1.36
C ASP A 271 31.00 1.77 -1.11
N ASP A 272 30.09 0.82 -1.29
CA ASP A 272 28.67 0.97 -1.05
C ASP A 272 28.26 0.43 0.32
N THR A 273 29.20 -0.22 0.99
CA THR A 273 29.03 -0.76 2.33
C THR A 273 29.84 0.03 3.34
N GLN A 274 29.58 -0.19 4.59
CA GLN A 274 30.41 0.37 5.67
C GLN A 274 31.88 -0.05 5.55
N PRO A 275 32.82 0.87 5.79
CA PRO A 275 32.62 2.28 6.10
C PRO A 275 32.33 3.13 4.87
N TYR A 276 31.33 4.03 4.98
CA TYR A 276 31.03 5.01 3.93
C TYR A 276 32.07 6.14 3.99
N SER A 277 33.00 6.17 3.06
CA SER A 277 34.12 7.12 3.06
C SER A 277 34.04 8.19 1.96
N ASN A 278 33.11 8.02 1.01
CA ASN A 278 32.90 8.92 -0.10
C ASN A 278 31.75 9.90 0.16
N SER A 279 31.67 10.96 -0.63
CA SER A 279 30.55 11.89 -0.58
C SER A 279 29.23 11.15 -0.71
N TYR A 280 28.29 11.46 0.17
CA TYR A 280 27.01 10.81 0.27
C TYR A 280 25.93 11.83 0.61
N PHE A 281 24.86 11.84 -0.16
CA PHE A 281 23.68 12.65 0.12
C PHE A 281 22.76 11.93 1.10
N ASP A 282 22.79 12.36 2.34
CA ASP A 282 22.18 11.68 3.49
C ASP A 282 20.70 12.02 3.72
N GLY A 283 20.11 12.86 2.87
CA GLY A 283 18.70 13.24 2.98
C GLY A 283 18.41 14.34 4.01
N ASN A 284 19.43 15.03 4.53
CA ASN A 284 19.23 16.10 5.51
C ASN A 284 18.78 17.45 4.88
N PHE A 285 18.28 17.43 3.65
CA PHE A 285 17.80 18.62 2.92
C PHE A 285 16.34 18.96 3.26
N TYR A 286 15.91 20.13 2.75
CA TYR A 286 14.68 20.77 3.20
C TYR A 286 13.43 19.93 2.95
N ASN A 287 13.24 19.46 1.71
CA ASN A 287 12.02 18.73 1.33
C ASN A 287 11.85 17.45 2.13
N ASN A 288 12.91 16.64 2.16
CA ASN A 288 12.87 15.33 2.82
C ASN A 288 12.57 15.47 4.33
N ARG A 289 13.23 16.43 5.01
CA ARG A 289 12.97 16.68 6.44
C ARG A 289 11.62 17.34 6.73
N ARG A 290 11.14 18.17 5.79
CA ARG A 290 9.85 18.86 5.94
C ARG A 290 8.66 17.93 5.77
N HIS A 291 8.72 17.05 4.78
CA HIS A 291 7.59 16.23 4.35
C HIS A 291 7.68 14.77 4.82
N GLY A 292 8.83 14.36 5.37
CA GLY A 292 9.01 13.06 6.01
C GLY A 292 8.51 13.03 7.46
N SER A 293 8.41 11.85 8.04
CA SER A 293 7.81 11.61 9.35
C SER A 293 8.71 11.91 10.55
N GLY A 294 10.00 12.22 10.35
CA GLY A 294 10.94 12.56 11.42
C GLY A 294 10.61 13.87 12.14
N ASP A 295 11.33 14.16 13.21
CA ASP A 295 11.15 15.36 14.04
C ASP A 295 11.64 16.69 13.38
N GLY A 296 12.08 16.62 12.12
CA GLY A 296 12.58 17.74 11.34
C GLY A 296 13.95 18.25 11.78
N THR A 297 14.62 17.61 12.73
CA THR A 297 15.98 17.97 13.18
C THR A 297 17.07 17.38 12.26
N GLY A 298 18.33 17.58 12.63
CA GLY A 298 19.49 17.05 11.86
C GLY A 298 20.03 17.98 10.80
N GLY A 299 19.46 19.17 10.60
CA GLY A 299 19.92 20.21 9.68
C GLY A 299 20.00 21.58 10.32
N PRO A 300 20.18 22.66 9.52
CA PRO A 300 20.40 24.01 10.03
C PRO A 300 19.27 24.56 10.89
N ALA A 301 18.07 24.07 10.72
CA ALA A 301 16.89 24.44 11.51
C ALA A 301 15.94 23.25 11.63
N SER A 302 15.20 23.18 12.72
CA SER A 302 14.07 22.26 12.83
C SER A 302 12.94 22.76 11.91
N ILE A 303 12.48 21.93 11.00
CA ILE A 303 11.52 22.29 9.97
C ILE A 303 10.46 21.23 9.86
N GLY A 304 9.50 21.25 10.71
CA GLY A 304 8.30 20.41 10.54
C GLY A 304 8.62 18.98 10.23
N GLY A 305 8.00 18.15 9.96
CA GLY A 305 8.01 16.71 9.89
C GLY A 305 6.91 16.26 10.80
N SER A 306 6.97 15.06 11.22
CA SER A 306 5.95 14.35 11.96
C SER A 306 4.63 14.22 11.19
N GLY A 307 4.19 13.02 11.04
CA GLY A 307 2.98 12.70 10.29
C GLY A 307 3.00 11.24 9.92
N GLN A 308 2.07 10.89 9.08
CA GLN A 308 1.94 9.51 8.61
C GLN A 308 2.69 9.27 7.27
N ILE A 309 3.31 10.31 6.72
CA ILE A 309 4.04 10.23 5.46
C ILE A 309 5.53 10.14 5.75
N ASP A 310 6.13 9.04 5.36
CA ASP A 310 7.58 8.84 5.47
C ASP A 310 8.29 9.44 4.27
N GLY A 311 9.47 10.01 4.48
CA GLY A 311 10.23 10.68 3.43
C GLY A 311 11.53 9.95 3.10
N ILE A 312 11.81 9.76 1.83
CA ILE A 312 13.09 9.22 1.35
C ILE A 312 13.59 10.12 0.23
N MET A 313 14.81 10.65 0.38
CA MET A 313 15.49 11.32 -0.73
C MET A 313 16.22 10.29 -1.58
N THR A 314 16.09 10.36 -2.89
CA THR A 314 16.86 9.54 -3.82
C THR A 314 17.66 10.42 -4.76
N GLU A 315 18.98 10.25 -4.75
CA GLU A 315 19.91 10.93 -5.63
C GLU A 315 20.41 9.95 -6.70
N VAL A 316 19.79 10.01 -7.87
CA VAL A 316 20.12 9.08 -8.95
C VAL A 316 21.26 9.61 -9.81
N ASN A 317 22.23 8.75 -10.15
CA ASN A 317 23.39 9.16 -10.91
C ASN A 317 23.00 9.59 -12.34
N ARG A 318 23.79 10.47 -12.95
CA ARG A 318 23.58 10.94 -14.33
C ARG A 318 23.45 9.80 -15.34
N ARG A 319 24.15 8.70 -15.13
CA ARG A 319 24.17 7.55 -16.04
C ARG A 319 22.83 6.84 -16.24
N VAL A 320 21.90 7.02 -15.32
CA VAL A 320 20.54 6.44 -15.41
C VAL A 320 19.51 7.45 -15.94
N ARG A 321 19.94 8.64 -16.36
CA ARG A 321 19.06 9.74 -16.75
C ARG A 321 19.31 10.26 -18.16
N ASP A 322 20.06 9.52 -19.01
CA ASP A 322 20.34 9.92 -20.39
C ASP A 322 19.14 9.59 -21.30
N LEU A 323 18.74 10.56 -22.12
CA LEU A 323 17.60 10.43 -23.03
C LEU A 323 17.94 9.74 -24.36
N GLY A 324 19.23 9.59 -24.67
CA GLY A 324 19.68 9.11 -25.97
C GLY A 324 19.62 10.16 -27.07
N ALA A 325 20.05 9.79 -28.27
CA ALA A 325 20.02 10.69 -29.42
C ALA A 325 18.57 11.08 -29.79
N PRO A 326 18.29 12.32 -30.16
CA PRO A 326 19.23 13.41 -30.43
C PRO A 326 19.60 14.27 -29.21
N PHE A 327 19.08 13.98 -28.03
CA PHE A 327 19.21 14.84 -26.84
C PHE A 327 20.53 14.62 -26.09
N ASP A 328 20.93 13.36 -25.99
CA ASP A 328 22.18 12.94 -25.36
C ASP A 328 23.03 12.14 -26.36
N SER A 329 24.35 12.24 -26.22
CA SER A 329 25.29 11.44 -27.04
C SER A 329 25.37 9.97 -26.62
N ARG A 330 24.79 9.63 -25.47
CA ARG A 330 24.71 8.29 -24.91
C ARG A 330 23.39 7.64 -25.26
N PRO A 331 23.28 6.31 -25.16
CA PRO A 331 22.01 5.60 -25.29
C PRO A 331 20.99 6.08 -24.26
N ASN A 332 19.71 5.87 -24.57
CA ASN A 332 18.63 6.11 -23.60
C ASN A 332 18.74 5.12 -22.44
N THR A 333 19.02 5.63 -21.26
CA THR A 333 19.04 4.88 -20.00
C THR A 333 17.86 5.25 -19.10
N LEU A 334 17.22 6.40 -19.37
CA LEU A 334 16.17 6.94 -18.54
C LEU A 334 14.90 6.08 -18.56
N ASP A 335 14.40 5.72 -19.74
CA ASP A 335 13.16 4.95 -19.83
C ASP A 335 13.28 3.56 -19.18
N PRO A 336 14.35 2.76 -19.43
CA PRO A 336 14.52 1.49 -18.72
C PRO A 336 14.70 1.64 -17.22
N PHE A 337 15.41 2.68 -16.77
CA PHE A 337 15.56 2.94 -15.35
C PHE A 337 14.23 3.32 -14.68
N ALA A 338 13.38 4.06 -15.38
CA ALA A 338 12.05 4.42 -14.87
C ALA A 338 11.19 3.17 -14.60
N ILE A 339 11.27 2.16 -15.46
CA ILE A 339 10.59 0.86 -15.28
C ILE A 339 11.06 0.20 -13.98
N ASP A 340 12.38 0.03 -13.83
CA ASP A 340 12.94 -0.61 -12.64
C ASP A 340 12.68 0.20 -11.37
N TYR A 341 12.75 1.54 -11.46
CA TYR A 341 12.47 2.43 -10.34
C TYR A 341 11.00 2.31 -9.87
N ALA A 342 10.06 2.26 -10.81
CA ALA A 342 8.66 2.06 -10.51
C ALA A 342 8.42 0.71 -9.79
N HIS A 343 9.02 -0.38 -10.29
CA HIS A 343 8.93 -1.69 -9.66
C HIS A 343 9.49 -1.69 -8.24
N VAL A 344 10.65 -1.06 -8.03
CA VAL A 344 11.28 -0.96 -6.70
C VAL A 344 10.38 -0.21 -5.71
N ILE A 345 9.78 0.90 -6.14
CA ILE A 345 8.83 1.63 -5.26
C ILE A 345 7.61 0.76 -4.94
N LEU A 346 7.02 0.12 -5.94
CA LEU A 346 5.83 -0.70 -5.75
C LEU A 346 6.11 -1.91 -4.82
N ASP A 347 7.25 -2.58 -4.99
CA ASP A 347 7.69 -3.64 -4.09
C ASP A 347 7.90 -3.12 -2.66
N TYR A 348 8.55 -1.96 -2.51
CA TYR A 348 8.79 -1.34 -1.21
C TYR A 348 7.48 -0.99 -0.49
N ILE A 349 6.50 -0.44 -1.20
CA ILE A 349 5.17 -0.16 -0.65
C ILE A 349 4.48 -1.45 -0.22
N GLN A 350 4.49 -2.49 -1.06
CA GLN A 350 3.85 -3.77 -0.75
C GLN A 350 4.48 -4.46 0.47
N ILE A 351 5.80 -4.35 0.62
CA ILE A 351 6.52 -4.97 1.73
C ILE A 351 6.26 -4.23 3.04
N HIS A 352 6.18 -2.90 3.02
CA HIS A 352 6.26 -2.10 4.25
C HIS A 352 4.98 -1.34 4.61
N TYR A 353 4.16 -0.96 3.64
CA TYR A 353 3.03 -0.06 3.86
C TYR A 353 1.69 -0.75 3.75
N ASP A 354 1.35 -1.24 2.57
CA ASP A 354 0.04 -1.82 2.30
C ASP A 354 0.04 -2.64 0.99
N ASN A 355 -1.00 -3.43 0.83
CA ASN A 355 -1.19 -4.24 -0.36
C ASN A 355 -2.23 -3.57 -1.28
N PHE A 356 -1.85 -3.32 -2.54
CA PHE A 356 -2.72 -2.68 -3.54
C PHE A 356 -3.96 -3.50 -3.94
N SER A 357 -4.09 -4.70 -3.45
CA SER A 357 -5.15 -5.65 -3.81
C SER A 357 -6.04 -6.04 -2.64
N GLU A 358 -6.05 -5.28 -1.53
CA GLU A 358 -6.85 -5.62 -0.36
C GLU A 358 -8.35 -5.53 -0.65
N PHE A 359 -9.07 -6.59 -0.29
CA PHE A 359 -10.51 -6.69 -0.43
C PHE A 359 -11.11 -7.54 0.69
N GLU A 360 -12.39 -7.34 0.96
CA GLU A 360 -13.12 -8.11 1.96
C GLU A 360 -14.53 -8.45 1.46
N TYR A 361 -15.00 -9.63 1.83
CA TYR A 361 -16.41 -9.98 1.81
C TYR A 361 -17.02 -9.73 3.20
N ALA A 362 -18.33 -9.57 3.28
CA ALA A 362 -19.03 -9.32 4.54
C ALA A 362 -18.85 -10.44 5.58
N THR A 363 -18.63 -11.67 5.11
CA THR A 363 -18.36 -12.89 5.91
C THR A 363 -17.52 -13.86 5.09
N ASP A 364 -16.91 -14.84 5.77
CA ASP A 364 -16.12 -15.90 5.14
C ASP A 364 -16.97 -17.12 4.73
N THR A 365 -18.23 -17.20 5.17
CA THR A 365 -19.11 -18.36 4.95
C THR A 365 -20.45 -17.89 4.39
N TYR A 366 -20.90 -18.53 3.34
CA TYR A 366 -22.19 -18.30 2.68
C TYR A 366 -22.92 -19.61 2.42
N ASP A 367 -24.24 -19.62 2.65
CA ASP A 367 -25.10 -20.73 2.24
C ASP A 367 -25.55 -20.54 0.78
N ILE A 368 -25.78 -21.64 0.08
CA ILE A 368 -26.28 -21.59 -1.33
C ILE A 368 -27.61 -20.86 -1.49
N THR A 369 -28.31 -20.56 -0.40
CA THR A 369 -29.58 -19.82 -0.37
C THR A 369 -29.41 -18.34 -0.01
N ASP A 370 -28.20 -17.93 0.32
CA ASP A 370 -27.89 -16.53 0.62
C ASP A 370 -27.94 -15.65 -0.65
N THR A 371 -27.95 -14.35 -0.43
CA THR A 371 -27.80 -13.39 -1.52
C THR A 371 -26.34 -13.36 -1.99
N ASP A 372 -26.15 -13.23 -3.30
CA ASP A 372 -24.84 -13.18 -3.91
C ASP A 372 -23.98 -12.06 -3.33
N PRO A 373 -22.85 -12.39 -2.66
CA PRO A 373 -22.00 -11.39 -2.06
C PRO A 373 -21.09 -10.74 -3.10
N THR A 374 -20.92 -9.42 -2.98
CA THR A 374 -19.93 -8.67 -3.73
C THR A 374 -18.88 -8.14 -2.74
N PRO A 375 -17.59 -8.29 -3.03
CA PRO A 375 -16.55 -7.80 -2.14
C PRO A 375 -16.42 -6.28 -2.19
N THR A 376 -15.84 -5.70 -1.16
CA THR A 376 -15.44 -4.30 -1.08
C THR A 376 -13.93 -4.24 -1.13
N LEU A 377 -13.37 -3.37 -1.98
CA LEU A 377 -11.95 -3.04 -1.91
C LEU A 377 -11.73 -2.16 -0.67
N THR A 378 -10.87 -2.60 0.23
CA THR A 378 -10.55 -1.86 1.47
C THR A 378 -9.37 -0.93 1.27
N ASN A 379 -8.30 -1.42 0.63
CA ASN A 379 -7.15 -0.66 0.19
C ASN A 379 -6.71 -1.14 -1.20
N GLY A 380 -7.66 -1.46 -2.06
CA GLY A 380 -7.40 -2.04 -3.37
C GLY A 380 -7.57 -1.05 -4.50
N ILE A 381 -6.72 -1.18 -5.52
CA ILE A 381 -6.90 -0.47 -6.79
C ILE A 381 -7.99 -1.19 -7.57
N SER A 382 -8.94 -0.45 -8.11
CA SER A 382 -10.00 -0.99 -8.97
C SER A 382 -9.46 -1.44 -10.33
N GLY A 383 -10.14 -2.41 -10.96
CA GLY A 383 -9.81 -2.87 -12.31
C GLY A 383 -8.95 -4.13 -12.35
N GLY A 384 -8.61 -4.72 -11.21
CA GLY A 384 -8.00 -6.05 -11.14
C GLY A 384 -8.98 -7.18 -11.41
N LEU A 385 -8.52 -8.42 -11.31
CA LEU A 385 -9.29 -9.63 -11.60
C LEU A 385 -9.41 -10.52 -10.37
N TYR A 386 -10.62 -11.05 -10.18
CA TYR A 386 -10.92 -12.06 -9.17
C TYR A 386 -10.84 -13.47 -9.78
N LEU A 387 -10.11 -14.35 -9.12
CA LEU A 387 -10.00 -15.76 -9.48
C LEU A 387 -10.25 -16.63 -8.24
N SER A 388 -10.76 -17.83 -8.44
CA SER A 388 -10.97 -18.77 -7.34
C SER A 388 -10.28 -20.11 -7.56
N THR A 389 -9.83 -20.74 -6.48
CA THR A 389 -9.25 -22.09 -6.48
C THR A 389 -9.69 -22.83 -5.19
N PRO A 390 -10.00 -24.15 -5.26
CA PRO A 390 -10.18 -24.95 -6.45
C PRO A 390 -11.36 -24.50 -7.32
N SER A 391 -11.57 -25.14 -8.47
CA SER A 391 -12.75 -24.91 -9.32
C SER A 391 -14.04 -25.34 -8.61
N GLY A 392 -15.14 -24.65 -8.88
CA GLY A 392 -16.45 -24.94 -8.27
C GLY A 392 -17.14 -23.71 -7.68
N LEU A 393 -16.41 -22.65 -7.38
CA LEU A 393 -16.97 -21.34 -7.06
C LEU A 393 -17.30 -20.61 -8.36
N VAL A 394 -18.55 -20.18 -8.50
CA VAL A 394 -18.98 -19.32 -9.61
C VAL A 394 -18.81 -17.88 -9.20
N ILE A 395 -17.85 -17.20 -9.82
CA ILE A 395 -17.45 -15.83 -9.48
C ILE A 395 -17.33 -14.97 -10.74
N ASP A 396 -17.83 -13.75 -10.70
CA ASP A 396 -17.58 -12.76 -11.74
C ASP A 396 -16.15 -12.22 -11.59
N GLN A 397 -15.32 -12.37 -12.62
CA GLN A 397 -13.91 -12.03 -12.58
C GLN A 397 -13.64 -10.52 -12.41
N ASN A 398 -14.57 -9.66 -12.82
CA ASN A 398 -14.37 -8.21 -12.77
C ASN A 398 -14.91 -7.59 -11.48
N THR A 399 -16.02 -8.12 -10.96
CA THR A 399 -16.68 -7.56 -9.78
C THR A 399 -16.39 -8.34 -8.50
N GLY A 400 -15.94 -9.60 -8.62
CA GLY A 400 -15.78 -10.50 -7.48
C GLY A 400 -17.11 -11.01 -6.91
N THR A 401 -18.24 -10.72 -7.54
CA THR A 401 -19.55 -11.20 -7.08
C THR A 401 -19.62 -12.73 -7.22
N ILE A 402 -19.96 -13.40 -6.14
CA ILE A 402 -20.11 -14.85 -6.09
C ILE A 402 -21.58 -15.21 -6.30
N ASP A 403 -21.89 -16.04 -7.29
CA ASP A 403 -23.19 -16.71 -7.41
C ASP A 403 -23.18 -17.93 -6.48
N VAL A 404 -23.70 -17.75 -5.26
CA VAL A 404 -23.68 -18.80 -4.24
C VAL A 404 -24.55 -19.98 -4.63
N SER A 405 -25.68 -19.73 -5.31
CA SER A 405 -26.66 -20.75 -5.72
C SER A 405 -26.11 -21.65 -6.83
N ALA A 406 -25.26 -21.15 -7.69
CA ALA A 406 -24.58 -21.90 -8.75
C ALA A 406 -23.25 -22.51 -8.32
N SER A 407 -22.74 -22.14 -7.14
CA SER A 407 -21.48 -22.64 -6.61
C SER A 407 -21.62 -24.02 -5.97
N THR A 408 -20.55 -24.80 -6.01
CA THR A 408 -20.48 -26.09 -5.32
C THR A 408 -20.11 -25.88 -3.84
N VAL A 409 -20.70 -26.67 -2.95
CA VAL A 409 -20.32 -26.65 -1.51
C VAL A 409 -18.85 -27.00 -1.33
N GLY A 410 -18.12 -26.20 -0.56
CA GLY A 410 -16.70 -26.40 -0.34
C GLY A 410 -15.97 -25.14 0.13
N ASN A 411 -14.67 -25.28 0.35
CA ASN A 411 -13.77 -24.19 0.70
C ASN A 411 -13.00 -23.73 -0.54
N TYR A 412 -12.95 -22.42 -0.73
CA TYR A 412 -12.32 -21.78 -1.87
C TYR A 412 -11.38 -20.68 -1.41
N THR A 413 -10.30 -20.51 -2.15
CA THR A 413 -9.47 -19.32 -2.05
C THR A 413 -9.82 -18.38 -3.20
N VAL A 414 -10.37 -17.23 -2.87
CA VAL A 414 -10.59 -16.14 -3.83
C VAL A 414 -9.37 -15.23 -3.80
N THR A 415 -8.78 -14.97 -4.97
CA THR A 415 -7.63 -14.08 -5.13
C THR A 415 -8.02 -12.92 -6.00
N TYR A 416 -7.82 -11.71 -5.52
CA TYR A 416 -7.87 -10.48 -6.30
C TYR A 416 -6.47 -10.09 -6.70
N SER A 417 -6.24 -9.83 -7.99
CA SER A 417 -4.95 -9.45 -8.51
C SER A 417 -5.04 -8.19 -9.35
N VAL A 418 -4.16 -7.24 -9.08
CA VAL A 418 -3.89 -6.09 -9.95
C VAL A 418 -2.56 -6.31 -10.66
N GLY A 419 -2.45 -5.83 -11.87
CA GLY A 419 -1.24 -6.06 -12.67
C GLY A 419 -1.23 -5.21 -13.92
N PRO A 420 -0.30 -5.46 -14.86
CA PRO A 420 -0.11 -4.63 -16.03
C PRO A 420 -1.39 -4.39 -16.82
N THR A 421 -1.70 -3.13 -17.06
CA THR A 421 -2.88 -2.71 -17.85
C THR A 421 -2.62 -2.78 -19.37
N SER A 422 -1.36 -2.98 -19.77
CA SER A 422 -0.94 -3.06 -21.17
C SER A 422 0.16 -4.10 -21.35
N THR A 423 0.47 -4.47 -22.60
CA THR A 423 1.60 -5.33 -22.93
C THR A 423 2.92 -4.58 -22.72
N SER A 424 3.31 -4.39 -21.46
CA SER A 424 4.63 -3.88 -21.10
C SER A 424 5.69 -4.89 -21.53
N SER A 425 6.84 -4.40 -21.98
CA SER A 425 8.03 -5.23 -22.28
C SER A 425 8.74 -5.70 -21.00
N SER A 426 8.29 -5.24 -19.85
CA SER A 426 8.79 -5.62 -18.53
C SER A 426 8.19 -6.95 -18.07
N PRO A 427 8.86 -7.76 -17.25
CA PRO A 427 8.25 -8.94 -16.66
C PRO A 427 6.99 -8.54 -15.89
N ASN A 428 5.87 -9.18 -16.26
CA ASN A 428 4.58 -8.90 -15.64
C ASN A 428 4.66 -9.20 -14.14
N ARG A 429 4.43 -8.19 -13.30
CA ARG A 429 4.25 -8.34 -11.87
C ARG A 429 2.78 -8.18 -11.54
N TYR A 430 2.30 -9.01 -10.63
CA TYR A 430 0.94 -8.95 -10.11
C TYR A 430 0.99 -8.78 -8.61
N TYR A 431 0.23 -7.83 -8.12
CA TYR A 431 -0.01 -7.65 -6.69
C TYR A 431 -1.32 -8.33 -6.36
N SER A 432 -1.33 -9.23 -5.40
CA SER A 432 -2.52 -10.04 -5.13
C SER A 432 -2.73 -10.29 -3.65
N THR A 433 -3.99 -10.30 -3.26
CA THR A 433 -4.45 -10.71 -1.93
C THR A 433 -5.47 -11.83 -2.07
N SER A 434 -5.48 -12.74 -1.11
CA SER A 434 -6.40 -13.88 -1.11
C SER A 434 -7.24 -13.91 0.15
N ARG A 435 -8.51 -14.36 -0.01
CA ARG A 435 -9.45 -14.64 1.08
C ARG A 435 -10.00 -16.04 0.93
N THR A 436 -10.22 -16.72 2.06
CA THR A 436 -10.89 -18.03 2.06
C THR A 436 -12.38 -17.81 2.17
N ILE A 437 -13.16 -18.47 1.31
CA ILE A 437 -14.62 -18.45 1.31
C ILE A 437 -15.12 -19.88 1.42
N GLU A 438 -16.04 -20.14 2.34
CA GLU A 438 -16.73 -21.40 2.49
C GLU A 438 -18.15 -21.28 1.93
N ILE A 439 -18.49 -22.17 1.00
CA ILE A 439 -19.88 -22.34 0.52
C ILE A 439 -20.48 -23.55 1.23
N THR A 440 -21.59 -23.33 1.90
CA THR A 440 -22.35 -24.36 2.63
C THR A 440 -23.68 -24.63 1.96
N ASN A 441 -24.25 -25.80 2.26
CA ASN A 441 -25.63 -26.14 1.95
C ASN A 441 -26.28 -26.59 3.26
N ASP A 442 -26.62 -25.61 4.07
CA ASP A 442 -27.17 -25.86 5.39
C ASP A 442 -28.71 -25.98 5.28
N LEU A 443 -29.16 -26.93 4.43
CA LEU A 443 -30.61 -27.29 4.34
C LEU A 443 -31.21 -27.68 5.70
N LEU A 444 -30.39 -27.61 6.77
CA LEU A 444 -30.77 -27.93 8.15
C LEU A 444 -30.53 -26.74 9.13
N SER A 445 -30.16 -25.56 8.67
CA SER A 445 -30.13 -24.41 9.57
C SER A 445 -31.54 -23.88 9.81
N VAL A 446 -32.18 -24.46 10.79
CA VAL A 446 -33.28 -23.77 11.48
C VAL A 446 -32.67 -22.51 12.10
N SER A 447 -33.19 -21.33 11.75
CA SER A 447 -32.78 -20.06 12.37
C SER A 447 -32.61 -20.24 13.88
N GLU A 448 -31.59 -19.65 14.48
CA GLU A 448 -31.32 -19.83 15.92
C GLU A 448 -32.52 -19.52 16.83
N ASP A 449 -33.46 -18.72 16.37
CA ASP A 449 -34.69 -18.38 17.08
C ASP A 449 -35.70 -19.54 17.18
N ASN A 450 -35.53 -20.65 16.44
CA ASN A 450 -36.38 -21.82 16.47
C ASN A 450 -35.66 -23.11 16.89
N ARG A 451 -34.49 -23.06 17.45
CA ARG A 451 -33.77 -24.25 17.91
C ARG A 451 -34.55 -24.98 18.99
N VAL A 452 -34.99 -26.21 18.66
CA VAL A 452 -35.60 -27.09 19.65
C VAL A 452 -34.51 -27.48 20.66
N THR A 453 -34.66 -27.02 21.87
CA THR A 453 -33.78 -27.40 22.97
C THR A 453 -34.43 -28.50 23.80
N VAL A 454 -33.73 -29.61 23.96
CA VAL A 454 -34.15 -30.71 24.82
C VAL A 454 -33.08 -30.96 25.86
N LYS A 455 -33.46 -30.95 27.15
CA LYS A 455 -32.63 -31.35 28.27
C LYS A 455 -33.04 -32.73 28.72
N LEU A 456 -32.10 -33.59 29.10
CA LEU A 456 -32.30 -34.93 29.63
C LEU A 456 -31.62 -35.09 30.98
N PHE A 457 -32.32 -35.57 31.98
CA PHE A 457 -31.77 -35.80 33.31
C PHE A 457 -32.55 -36.88 34.10
N PRO A 458 -31.90 -37.70 34.92
CA PRO A 458 -30.45 -37.88 34.94
C PRO A 458 -29.96 -38.67 33.71
N ASN A 459 -28.80 -38.30 33.19
CA ASN A 459 -28.11 -39.09 32.17
C ASN A 459 -26.63 -39.18 32.55
N PRO A 460 -26.10 -40.33 32.96
CA PRO A 460 -26.70 -41.67 32.92
C PRO A 460 -27.96 -41.89 33.83
N THR A 461 -28.84 -42.82 33.43
CA THR A 461 -30.03 -43.18 34.19
C THR A 461 -30.03 -44.65 34.59
N THR A 462 -30.66 -44.96 35.72
CA THR A 462 -30.91 -46.36 36.17
C THR A 462 -32.24 -46.93 35.68
N GLY A 463 -33.07 -46.07 35.03
CA GLY A 463 -34.36 -46.56 34.47
C GLY A 463 -35.38 -45.48 34.16
N LEU A 464 -35.36 -44.37 34.87
CA LEU A 464 -36.26 -43.25 34.59
C LEU A 464 -35.43 -42.07 34.11
N ILE A 465 -35.82 -41.46 33.00
CA ILE A 465 -35.20 -40.27 32.46
C ILE A 465 -36.25 -39.19 32.19
N ASN A 466 -35.99 -38.00 32.67
CA ASN A 466 -36.86 -36.86 32.44
C ASN A 466 -36.33 -36.09 31.22
N PHE A 467 -37.23 -35.47 30.47
CA PHE A 467 -36.86 -34.47 29.47
C PHE A 467 -37.63 -33.17 29.67
N GLU A 468 -37.01 -32.08 29.30
CA GLU A 468 -37.59 -30.76 29.17
C GLU A 468 -37.31 -30.23 27.77
N SER A 469 -38.32 -29.66 27.10
CA SER A 469 -38.20 -29.07 25.77
C SER A 469 -38.86 -27.69 25.71
N ASN A 470 -38.36 -26.82 24.85
CA ASN A 470 -38.99 -25.52 24.57
C ASN A 470 -40.23 -25.62 23.65
N ILE A 471 -40.52 -26.83 23.12
CA ILE A 471 -41.70 -27.10 22.29
C ILE A 471 -42.41 -28.39 22.73
N LEU A 472 -43.66 -28.54 22.31
CA LEU A 472 -44.42 -29.79 22.53
C LEU A 472 -43.85 -30.93 21.66
N ILE A 473 -43.43 -32.01 22.31
CA ILE A 473 -42.95 -33.22 21.64
C ILE A 473 -44.14 -34.20 21.54
N SER A 474 -44.46 -34.65 20.34
CA SER A 474 -45.58 -35.57 20.10
C SER A 474 -45.17 -37.02 20.34
N GLU A 475 -43.97 -37.41 19.99
CA GLU A 475 -43.48 -38.78 20.09
C GLU A 475 -41.97 -38.83 20.38
N ILE A 476 -41.56 -39.84 21.14
CA ILE A 476 -40.14 -40.18 21.37
C ILE A 476 -39.88 -41.59 20.84
N LYS A 477 -38.82 -41.74 20.02
CA LYS A 477 -38.32 -43.04 19.57
C LYS A 477 -36.91 -43.25 20.11
N ILE A 478 -36.65 -44.44 20.64
CA ILE A 478 -35.36 -44.82 21.19
C ILE A 478 -34.75 -45.90 20.30
N PHE A 479 -33.52 -45.69 19.93
CA PHE A 479 -32.75 -46.57 19.06
C PHE A 479 -31.51 -47.08 19.80
N SER A 480 -31.14 -48.34 19.54
CA SER A 480 -29.80 -48.80 19.89
C SER A 480 -28.75 -48.05 19.08
N ILE A 481 -27.50 -48.10 19.50
CA ILE A 481 -26.36 -47.52 18.74
C ILE A 481 -26.17 -48.15 17.35
N LEU A 482 -26.81 -49.30 17.07
CA LEU A 482 -26.84 -49.95 15.77
C LEU A 482 -28.04 -49.49 14.90
N GLY A 483 -28.80 -48.48 15.35
CA GLY A 483 -29.95 -47.93 14.62
C GLY A 483 -31.25 -48.74 14.75
N GLN A 484 -31.27 -49.81 15.52
CA GLN A 484 -32.50 -50.61 15.74
C GLN A 484 -33.41 -49.85 16.72
N ARG A 485 -34.67 -49.61 16.32
CA ARG A 485 -35.66 -49.01 17.21
C ARG A 485 -36.05 -49.99 18.31
N VAL A 486 -35.82 -49.61 19.57
CA VAL A 486 -36.06 -50.46 20.75
C VAL A 486 -37.29 -50.01 21.56
N LYS A 487 -37.71 -48.75 21.43
CA LYS A 487 -38.89 -48.26 22.14
C LYS A 487 -39.51 -47.06 21.40
N THR A 488 -40.82 -46.91 21.53
CA THR A 488 -41.58 -45.73 21.05
C THR A 488 -42.54 -45.31 22.15
N THR A 489 -42.67 -44.01 22.38
CA THR A 489 -43.59 -43.45 23.38
C THR A 489 -44.24 -42.20 22.81
N THR A 490 -45.56 -42.20 22.70
CA THR A 490 -46.36 -41.00 22.36
C THR A 490 -46.60 -40.21 23.63
N ILE A 491 -46.35 -38.91 23.63
CA ILE A 491 -46.32 -38.09 24.85
C ILE A 491 -47.17 -36.82 24.78
N ASN A 492 -47.08 -36.02 23.70
CA ASN A 492 -47.73 -34.70 23.58
C ASN A 492 -47.45 -33.77 24.79
N SER A 493 -46.19 -33.63 25.14
CA SER A 493 -45.75 -32.82 26.27
C SER A 493 -44.40 -32.19 25.99
N ASN A 494 -44.14 -31.08 26.62
CA ASN A 494 -42.79 -30.43 26.61
C ASN A 494 -41.96 -30.85 27.84
N GLU A 495 -42.59 -31.55 28.82
CA GLU A 495 -41.91 -32.07 30.01
C GLU A 495 -42.58 -33.36 30.44
N THR A 496 -41.82 -34.45 30.55
CA THR A 496 -42.32 -35.72 31.11
C THR A 496 -41.15 -36.67 31.41
N SER A 497 -41.51 -37.81 32.04
CA SER A 497 -40.57 -38.89 32.34
C SER A 497 -40.78 -40.06 31.41
N VAL A 498 -39.69 -40.63 30.92
CA VAL A 498 -39.69 -41.83 30.08
C VAL A 498 -39.06 -42.98 30.88
N ASN A 499 -39.83 -44.05 31.01
CA ASN A 499 -39.36 -45.26 31.71
C ASN A 499 -38.55 -46.14 30.74
N LEU A 500 -37.27 -46.39 31.08
CA LEU A 500 -36.31 -47.21 30.34
C LEU A 500 -35.92 -48.48 31.09
N SER A 501 -36.62 -48.84 32.16
CA SER A 501 -36.27 -49.99 33.02
C SER A 501 -36.29 -51.32 32.28
N ASP A 502 -37.02 -51.43 31.18
CA ASP A 502 -37.10 -52.57 30.28
C ASP A 502 -35.92 -52.70 29.30
N LEU A 503 -35.09 -51.66 29.19
CA LEU A 503 -33.90 -51.68 28.35
C LEU A 503 -32.67 -52.22 29.14
N ARG A 504 -31.83 -52.93 28.42
CA ARG A 504 -30.54 -53.40 28.98
C ARG A 504 -29.60 -52.24 29.24
N THR A 505 -28.64 -52.47 30.14
CA THR A 505 -27.49 -51.55 30.31
C THR A 505 -26.81 -51.31 28.97
N GLY A 506 -26.56 -50.02 28.61
CA GLY A 506 -25.97 -49.64 27.33
C GLY A 506 -26.29 -48.22 26.90
N SER A 507 -25.75 -47.84 25.76
CA SER A 507 -25.99 -46.52 25.14
C SER A 507 -27.07 -46.60 24.09
N TYR A 508 -27.93 -45.58 24.06
CA TYR A 508 -29.07 -45.48 23.14
C TYR A 508 -29.16 -44.05 22.62
N VAL A 509 -29.84 -43.90 21.47
CA VAL A 509 -30.19 -42.59 20.89
C VAL A 509 -31.67 -42.35 21.08
N MET A 510 -32.03 -41.30 21.79
CA MET A 510 -33.40 -40.83 21.98
C MET A 510 -33.69 -39.72 20.99
N THR A 511 -34.64 -39.95 20.07
CA THR A 511 -35.02 -38.99 19.02
C THR A 511 -36.42 -38.47 19.30
N PHE A 512 -36.60 -37.17 19.20
CA PHE A 512 -37.82 -36.43 19.50
C PHE A 512 -38.54 -36.07 18.21
N TYR A 513 -39.85 -36.18 18.20
CA TYR A 513 -40.69 -35.92 17.03
C TYR A 513 -41.84 -34.96 17.36
N VAL A 514 -42.14 -34.10 16.39
CA VAL A 514 -43.34 -33.26 16.33
C VAL A 514 -44.03 -33.58 15.01
N ASP A 515 -45.27 -34.00 15.07
CA ASP A 515 -46.07 -34.32 13.87
C ASP A 515 -45.36 -35.23 12.84
N ASN A 516 -44.64 -36.25 13.34
CA ASN A 516 -43.81 -37.20 12.59
C ASN A 516 -42.49 -36.66 12.02
N LEU A 517 -42.16 -35.40 12.25
CA LEU A 517 -40.84 -34.83 11.89
C LEU A 517 -39.88 -34.94 13.07
N SER A 518 -38.68 -35.44 12.83
CA SER A 518 -37.62 -35.46 13.85
C SER A 518 -37.11 -34.04 14.11
N VAL A 519 -37.16 -33.62 15.37
CA VAL A 519 -36.76 -32.27 15.81
C VAL A 519 -35.47 -32.27 16.62
N GLY A 520 -34.87 -33.41 16.86
CA GLY A 520 -33.59 -33.54 17.56
C GLY A 520 -33.35 -34.93 18.12
N SER A 521 -32.11 -35.23 18.48
CA SER A 521 -31.69 -36.48 19.11
C SER A 521 -30.69 -36.22 20.23
N LYS A 522 -30.74 -37.09 21.26
CA LYS A 522 -29.79 -37.07 22.37
C LYS A 522 -29.29 -38.48 22.68
N LEU A 523 -28.01 -38.59 23.00
CA LEU A 523 -27.45 -39.84 23.52
C LEU A 523 -27.85 -40.01 24.98
N ILE A 524 -28.32 -41.22 25.33
CA ILE A 524 -28.63 -41.65 26.70
C ILE A 524 -27.79 -42.84 27.09
N VAL A 525 -27.39 -42.87 28.34
CA VAL A 525 -26.64 -43.99 28.93
C VAL A 525 -27.52 -44.61 30.01
N LYS A 526 -27.86 -45.89 29.82
CA LYS A 526 -28.60 -46.70 30.80
C LYS A 526 -27.61 -47.56 31.59
N ASN A 527 -27.60 -47.37 32.89
CA ASN A 527 -26.80 -48.17 33.84
C ASN A 527 -27.57 -49.42 34.32
#